data_95d7e0ccc18c18a96880d44d727b3eb6
#
_entry.id   95d7e0ccc18c18a96880d44d727b3eb6
#
_cell.length_a   1.000
_cell.length_b   1.000
_cell.length_c   1.000
_cell.angle_alpha   90.00
_cell.angle_beta   90.00
_cell.angle_gamma   90.00
#
_symmetry.space_group_name_H-M   'P 1'
#
loop_
_entity.id
_entity.type
_entity.pdbx_description
1 polymer ?
#
loop_
_entity_poly.entity_id
_entity_poly.type
_entity_poly.pdbx_seq_one_letter_code
_entity_poly.pdbx_strand_id
1 'polypeptide(L)'
;MAEANGTAVAYLGIDVGKRSHSACALDAGGEVVFRADLENRPADVDRLLERAGAGALVVVDQKRNIGALVLARAFAHGNPCAYLPGYAERQARGMFPGVAKTDAIDAEVIARTARGMPGALRPLAEEPEAAASLRILSSQREFAASARTRAKNRLRAALLEADPALERAVDPSRGWQVALLAEFGSAAGCSAAGWRRSYQLEE
;
A
#
# COMPACT_ATOMS: atom_id res chain seq x y z
N MET A 1 -2.12 46.88 6.60
CA MET A 1 -2.86 45.66 6.22
C MET A 1 -2.47 45.34 4.78
N ALA A 2 -1.51 44.46 4.59
CA ALA A 2 -1.13 44.00 3.26
C ALA A 2 -2.07 42.83 2.91
N GLU A 3 -2.95 43.05 1.96
CA GLU A 3 -3.72 41.99 1.32
C GLU A 3 -2.74 40.98 0.69
N ALA A 4 -2.69 39.79 1.28
CA ALA A 4 -2.09 38.65 0.63
C ALA A 4 -2.98 38.29 -0.57
N ASN A 5 -2.66 38.85 -1.72
CA ASN A 5 -3.22 38.45 -3.01
C ASN A 5 -2.69 37.07 -3.36
N GLY A 6 -3.07 36.05 -2.53
CA GLY A 6 -2.69 34.67 -2.71
C GLY A 6 -3.49 34.08 -3.87
N THR A 7 -2.83 33.85 -4.99
CA THR A 7 -3.43 33.08 -6.09
C THR A 7 -3.97 31.78 -5.55
N ALA A 8 -5.28 31.51 -5.74
CA ALA A 8 -5.94 30.32 -5.22
C ALA A 8 -5.34 29.05 -5.85
N VAL A 9 -4.98 28.08 -5.04
CA VAL A 9 -4.54 26.77 -5.53
C VAL A 9 -5.74 26.00 -6.07
N ALA A 10 -5.64 25.53 -7.30
CA ALA A 10 -6.65 24.69 -7.94
C ALA A 10 -6.26 23.21 -7.93
N TYR A 11 -4.96 22.92 -8.07
CA TYR A 11 -4.44 21.56 -8.17
C TYR A 11 -3.22 21.41 -7.24
N LEU A 12 -3.22 20.38 -6.41
CA LEU A 12 -2.11 20.00 -5.54
C LEU A 12 -1.66 18.58 -5.90
N GLY A 13 -0.59 18.48 -6.67
CA GLY A 13 0.05 17.20 -6.97
C GLY A 13 1.04 16.82 -5.87
N ILE A 14 0.97 15.59 -5.40
CA ILE A 14 1.85 15.08 -4.34
C ILE A 14 2.46 13.74 -4.80
N ASP A 15 3.78 13.73 -4.96
CA ASP A 15 4.57 12.52 -5.07
C ASP A 15 4.82 11.96 -3.67
N VAL A 16 4.19 10.80 -3.38
CA VAL A 16 4.19 10.26 -2.02
C VAL A 16 5.34 9.28 -1.79
N GLY A 17 6.25 9.63 -0.91
CA GLY A 17 7.35 8.79 -0.46
C GLY A 17 7.12 8.20 0.94
N LYS A 18 7.91 7.20 1.30
CA LYS A 18 7.78 6.52 2.60
C LYS A 18 8.10 7.43 3.80
N ARG A 19 9.08 8.32 3.67
CA ARG A 19 9.55 9.21 4.74
C ARG A 19 9.20 10.66 4.50
N SER A 20 9.19 11.08 3.26
CA SER A 20 8.93 12.44 2.82
C SER A 20 8.08 12.42 1.57
N HIS A 21 7.39 13.52 1.32
CA HIS A 21 6.60 13.77 0.14
C HIS A 21 7.09 15.04 -0.52
N SER A 22 6.98 15.11 -1.85
CA SER A 22 7.17 16.35 -2.61
C SER A 22 5.82 16.82 -3.14
N ALA A 23 5.55 18.09 -3.04
CA ALA A 23 4.29 18.70 -3.44
C ALA A 23 4.50 19.86 -4.40
N CYS A 24 3.61 19.98 -5.40
CA CYS A 24 3.53 21.10 -6.30
C CYS A 24 2.08 21.58 -6.39
N ALA A 25 1.88 22.86 -6.10
CA ALA A 25 0.59 23.52 -6.18
C ALA A 25 0.51 24.42 -7.41
N LEU A 26 -0.56 24.24 -8.18
CA LEU A 26 -0.85 25.05 -9.36
C LEU A 26 -2.15 25.82 -9.15
N ASP A 27 -2.22 27.02 -9.75
CA ASP A 27 -3.48 27.72 -9.90
C ASP A 27 -4.31 27.15 -11.09
N ALA A 28 -5.48 27.74 -11.32
CA ALA A 28 -6.34 27.35 -12.43
C ALA A 28 -5.70 27.60 -13.81
N GLY A 29 -4.81 28.59 -13.93
CA GLY A 29 -4.03 28.91 -15.12
C GLY A 29 -2.93 27.89 -15.41
N GLY A 30 -2.49 27.15 -14.39
CA GLY A 30 -1.39 26.19 -14.46
C GLY A 30 -0.04 26.78 -14.07
N GLU A 31 -0.04 27.99 -13.50
CA GLU A 31 1.16 28.59 -12.91
C GLU A 31 1.44 27.97 -11.54
N VAL A 32 2.73 27.80 -11.25
CA VAL A 32 3.17 27.24 -9.98
C VAL A 32 3.00 28.27 -8.87
N VAL A 33 2.11 28.00 -7.92
CA VAL A 33 1.90 28.84 -6.75
C VAL A 33 2.98 28.57 -5.69
N PHE A 34 3.28 27.29 -5.44
CA PHE A 34 4.38 26.88 -4.57
C PHE A 34 4.82 25.42 -4.83
N ARG A 35 6.02 25.13 -4.36
CA ARG A 35 6.53 23.76 -4.15
C ARG A 35 6.89 23.58 -2.70
N ALA A 36 6.77 22.35 -2.19
CA ALA A 36 7.12 22.03 -0.81
C ALA A 36 7.58 20.57 -0.71
N ASP A 37 8.60 20.36 0.10
CA ASP A 37 8.95 19.04 0.61
C ASP A 37 8.50 18.95 2.05
N LEU A 38 7.93 17.82 2.45
CA LEU A 38 7.38 17.62 3.78
C LEU A 38 7.66 16.20 4.26
N GLU A 39 7.74 16.01 5.56
CA GLU A 39 7.84 14.67 6.13
C GLU A 39 6.47 14.00 6.18
N ASN A 40 6.45 12.67 6.15
CA ASN A 40 5.22 11.87 6.25
C ASN A 40 4.69 11.88 7.69
N ARG A 41 4.27 13.07 8.16
CA ARG A 41 3.68 13.32 9.48
C ARG A 41 2.35 14.07 9.34
N PRO A 42 1.35 13.78 10.19
CA PRO A 42 0.06 14.45 10.11
C PRO A 42 0.16 15.98 10.12
N ALA A 43 0.95 16.55 11.03
CA ALA A 43 1.09 17.99 11.17
C ALA A 43 1.73 18.67 9.94
N ASP A 44 2.63 17.99 9.23
CA ASP A 44 3.26 18.55 8.04
C ASP A 44 2.29 18.50 6.85
N VAL A 45 1.52 17.42 6.73
CA VAL A 45 0.46 17.29 5.73
C VAL A 45 -0.65 18.33 5.97
N ASP A 46 -1.06 18.54 7.24
CA ASP A 46 -2.07 19.54 7.57
C ASP A 46 -1.63 20.96 7.17
N ARG A 47 -0.40 21.33 7.48
CA ARG A 47 0.16 22.64 7.08
C ARG A 47 0.20 22.82 5.56
N LEU A 48 0.51 21.75 4.82
CA LEU A 48 0.45 21.78 3.36
C LEU A 48 -0.97 22.02 2.85
N LEU A 49 -1.95 21.30 3.40
CA LEU A 49 -3.36 21.40 3.02
C LEU A 49 -3.97 22.75 3.40
N GLU A 50 -3.66 23.29 4.58
CA GLU A 50 -4.05 24.64 5.00
C GLU A 50 -3.51 25.67 4.03
N ARG A 51 -2.25 25.55 3.60
CA ARG A 51 -1.67 26.45 2.61
C ARG A 51 -2.32 26.34 1.24
N ALA A 52 -2.73 25.15 0.84
CA ALA A 52 -3.42 24.91 -0.44
C ALA A 52 -4.88 25.37 -0.42
N GLY A 53 -5.54 25.28 0.74
CA GLY A 53 -6.96 25.61 0.90
C GLY A 53 -7.91 24.45 0.53
N ALA A 54 -9.11 24.47 1.09
CA ALA A 54 -10.09 23.38 0.98
C ALA A 54 -10.65 23.12 -0.43
N GLY A 55 -10.49 24.05 -1.37
CA GLY A 55 -10.99 23.87 -2.75
C GLY A 55 -10.00 23.20 -3.70
N ALA A 56 -8.74 23.03 -3.30
CA ALA A 56 -7.70 22.45 -4.14
C ALA A 56 -7.95 20.96 -4.37
N LEU A 57 -7.89 20.50 -5.63
CA LEU A 57 -7.91 19.08 -5.97
C LEU A 57 -6.56 18.45 -5.58
N VAL A 58 -6.58 17.58 -4.59
CA VAL A 58 -5.40 16.82 -4.14
C VAL A 58 -5.26 15.57 -4.99
N VAL A 59 -4.10 15.43 -5.66
CA VAL A 59 -3.81 14.30 -6.53
C VAL A 59 -2.55 13.60 -6.09
N VAL A 60 -2.65 12.28 -5.87
CA VAL A 60 -1.53 11.42 -5.48
C VAL A 60 -1.28 10.34 -6.53
N ASP A 61 -0.04 9.85 -6.62
CA ASP A 61 0.36 8.71 -7.46
C ASP A 61 0.13 7.36 -6.77
N GLN A 62 -0.01 7.34 -5.45
CA GLN A 62 -0.28 6.13 -4.66
C GLN A 62 -1.38 6.38 -3.62
N LYS A 63 -2.46 5.60 -3.70
CA LYS A 63 -3.63 5.75 -2.81
C LYS A 63 -3.63 4.87 -1.56
N ARG A 64 -2.68 3.93 -1.43
CA ARG A 64 -2.57 2.97 -0.33
C ARG A 64 -1.21 3.07 0.33
N ASN A 65 -1.07 2.48 1.52
CA ASN A 65 0.16 2.48 2.29
C ASN A 65 0.67 3.91 2.54
N ILE A 66 1.68 4.35 1.80
CA ILE A 66 2.34 5.66 1.99
C ILE A 66 1.45 6.85 1.63
N GLY A 67 0.51 6.71 0.69
CA GLY A 67 -0.44 7.77 0.32
C GLY A 67 -1.69 7.86 1.23
N ALA A 68 -1.90 6.86 2.10
CA ALA A 68 -3.12 6.78 2.91
C ALA A 68 -3.25 7.94 3.90
N LEU A 69 -2.15 8.38 4.53
CA LEU A 69 -2.14 9.50 5.45
C LEU A 69 -2.53 10.81 4.76
N VAL A 70 -1.91 11.09 3.61
CA VAL A 70 -2.19 12.29 2.83
C VAL A 70 -3.66 12.37 2.45
N LEU A 71 -4.23 11.27 1.94
CA LEU A 71 -5.64 11.23 1.54
C LEU A 71 -6.60 11.37 2.73
N ALA A 72 -6.33 10.69 3.85
CA ALA A 72 -7.16 10.82 5.06
C ALA A 72 -7.19 12.27 5.58
N ARG A 73 -6.02 12.95 5.59
CA ARG A 73 -5.94 14.35 5.98
C ARG A 73 -6.64 15.27 4.98
N ALA A 74 -6.45 15.03 3.66
CA ALA A 74 -7.10 15.82 2.62
C ALA A 74 -8.63 15.74 2.70
N PHE A 75 -9.21 14.56 2.91
CA PHE A 75 -10.64 14.42 3.15
C PHE A 75 -11.10 15.15 4.42
N ALA A 76 -10.34 15.07 5.52
CA ALA A 76 -10.65 15.78 6.76
C ALA A 76 -10.62 17.32 6.59
N HIS A 77 -9.79 17.84 5.66
CA HIS A 77 -9.74 19.25 5.28
C HIS A 77 -10.81 19.65 4.24
N GLY A 78 -11.64 18.70 3.77
CA GLY A 78 -12.67 18.93 2.76
C GLY A 78 -12.15 19.08 1.33
N ASN A 79 -10.92 18.63 1.05
CA ASN A 79 -10.37 18.67 -0.29
C ASN A 79 -10.93 17.54 -1.16
N PRO A 80 -11.31 17.81 -2.41
CA PRO A 80 -11.54 16.77 -3.39
C PRO A 80 -10.23 16.02 -3.67
N CYS A 81 -10.30 14.69 -3.76
CA CYS A 81 -9.13 13.84 -3.93
C CYS A 81 -9.22 12.98 -5.19
N ALA A 82 -8.10 12.79 -5.84
CA ALA A 82 -7.98 11.89 -6.98
C ALA A 82 -6.65 11.12 -6.95
N TYR A 83 -6.62 10.03 -7.69
CA TYR A 83 -5.47 9.18 -7.88
C TYR A 83 -5.04 9.19 -9.35
N LEU A 84 -3.76 9.42 -9.59
CA LEU A 84 -3.15 9.29 -10.90
C LEU A 84 -2.48 7.92 -11.02
N PRO A 85 -2.98 6.99 -11.86
CA PRO A 85 -2.36 5.69 -12.04
C PRO A 85 -0.93 5.81 -12.56
N GLY A 86 0.03 5.05 -12.02
CA GLY A 86 1.44 5.13 -12.37
C GLY A 86 1.75 4.85 -13.85
N TYR A 87 0.83 4.19 -14.60
CA TYR A 87 0.93 4.11 -16.06
C TYR A 87 0.68 5.49 -16.71
N ALA A 88 -0.37 6.20 -16.29
CA ALA A 88 -0.69 7.52 -16.81
C ALA A 88 0.37 8.56 -16.42
N GLU A 89 0.90 8.48 -15.20
CA GLU A 89 2.02 9.31 -14.74
C GLU A 89 3.27 9.10 -15.63
N ARG A 90 3.67 7.86 -15.93
CA ARG A 90 4.80 7.58 -16.81
C ARG A 90 4.61 8.11 -18.22
N GLN A 91 3.39 8.05 -18.78
CA GLN A 91 3.08 8.63 -20.08
C GLN A 91 3.13 10.16 -20.05
N ALA A 92 2.54 10.76 -19.01
CA ALA A 92 2.55 12.20 -18.81
C ALA A 92 3.99 12.73 -18.68
N ARG A 93 4.86 12.04 -17.93
CA ARG A 93 6.27 12.40 -17.81
C ARG A 93 7.00 12.46 -19.16
N GLY A 94 6.69 11.55 -20.09
CA GLY A 94 7.26 11.55 -21.44
C GLY A 94 6.91 12.80 -22.27
N MET A 95 5.91 13.57 -21.88
CA MET A 95 5.52 14.83 -22.52
C MET A 95 6.31 16.05 -21.99
N PHE A 96 7.12 15.88 -20.94
CA PHE A 96 7.98 16.92 -20.37
C PHE A 96 9.46 16.60 -20.68
N PRO A 97 9.98 16.94 -21.89
CA PRO A 97 11.35 16.58 -22.30
C PRO A 97 12.41 17.33 -21.48
N GLY A 98 13.51 16.64 -21.18
CA GLY A 98 14.74 17.28 -20.70
C GLY A 98 14.85 17.46 -19.18
N VAL A 99 13.97 16.90 -18.38
CA VAL A 99 13.98 17.09 -16.94
C VAL A 99 14.53 15.83 -16.24
N ALA A 100 15.62 15.99 -15.48
CA ALA A 100 16.18 14.93 -14.65
C ALA A 100 15.13 14.43 -13.64
N LYS A 101 15.12 13.13 -13.35
CA LYS A 101 14.18 12.55 -12.38
C LYS A 101 14.46 13.08 -10.98
N THR A 102 13.55 13.92 -10.46
CA THR A 102 13.52 14.35 -9.07
C THR A 102 12.09 14.32 -8.56
N ASP A 103 11.91 14.06 -7.27
CA ASP A 103 10.58 13.95 -6.66
C ASP A 103 9.78 15.27 -6.81
N ALA A 104 10.43 16.41 -6.78
CA ALA A 104 9.80 17.72 -7.01
C ALA A 104 9.20 17.85 -8.43
N ILE A 105 9.85 17.27 -9.43
CA ILE A 105 9.37 17.25 -10.81
C ILE A 105 8.22 16.28 -10.95
N ASP A 106 8.26 15.15 -10.24
CA ASP A 106 7.20 14.16 -10.25
C ASP A 106 5.91 14.75 -9.68
N ALA A 107 5.99 15.49 -8.55
CA ALA A 107 4.86 16.24 -8.01
C ALA A 107 4.30 17.28 -8.99
N GLU A 108 5.16 17.98 -9.73
CA GLU A 108 4.71 18.93 -10.76
C GLU A 108 4.03 18.21 -11.94
N VAL A 109 4.57 17.09 -12.41
CA VAL A 109 3.96 16.26 -13.47
C VAL A 109 2.57 15.79 -13.04
N ILE A 110 2.41 15.35 -11.78
CA ILE A 110 1.10 14.97 -11.23
C ILE A 110 0.12 16.15 -11.29
N ALA A 111 0.52 17.33 -10.81
CA ALA A 111 -0.34 18.51 -10.79
C ALA A 111 -0.71 18.99 -12.20
N ARG A 112 0.26 19.05 -13.12
CA ARG A 112 0.03 19.42 -14.52
C ARG A 112 -0.85 18.41 -15.25
N THR A 113 -0.69 17.11 -14.97
CA THR A 113 -1.55 16.06 -15.50
C THR A 113 -2.98 16.20 -14.99
N ALA A 114 -3.13 16.52 -13.71
CA ALA A 114 -4.46 16.75 -13.12
C ALA A 114 -5.21 17.88 -13.82
N ARG A 115 -4.52 18.96 -14.17
CA ARG A 115 -5.09 20.08 -14.90
C ARG A 115 -5.37 19.77 -16.37
N GLY A 116 -4.37 19.21 -17.08
CA GLY A 116 -4.42 19.06 -18.54
C GLY A 116 -5.16 17.81 -19.02
N MET A 117 -5.25 16.77 -18.19
CA MET A 117 -5.83 15.48 -18.54
C MET A 117 -6.71 14.94 -17.40
N PRO A 118 -7.81 15.62 -17.03
CA PRO A 118 -8.67 15.18 -15.93
C PRO A 118 -9.25 13.77 -16.15
N GLY A 119 -9.41 13.33 -17.39
CA GLY A 119 -9.84 11.96 -17.72
C GLY A 119 -8.84 10.85 -17.36
N ALA A 120 -7.56 11.19 -17.12
CA ALA A 120 -6.56 10.24 -16.64
C ALA A 120 -6.68 9.97 -15.14
N LEU A 121 -7.35 10.84 -14.40
CA LEU A 121 -7.53 10.72 -12.96
C LEU A 121 -8.62 9.72 -12.60
N ARG A 122 -8.48 9.13 -11.43
CA ARG A 122 -9.51 8.33 -10.77
C ARG A 122 -9.98 9.08 -9.52
N PRO A 123 -11.18 9.68 -9.53
CA PRO A 123 -11.73 10.32 -8.33
C PRO A 123 -11.75 9.35 -7.16
N LEU A 124 -11.46 9.85 -5.98
CA LEU A 124 -11.49 9.09 -4.74
C LEU A 124 -12.63 9.64 -3.87
N ALA A 125 -13.33 8.72 -3.23
CA ALA A 125 -14.26 9.03 -2.15
C ALA A 125 -13.62 8.62 -0.83
N GLU A 126 -14.01 9.27 0.25
CA GLU A 126 -13.64 8.88 1.60
C GLU A 126 -14.11 7.45 1.87
N GLU A 127 -13.19 6.57 2.26
CA GLU A 127 -13.51 5.18 2.57
C GLU A 127 -13.98 5.12 4.04
N PRO A 128 -15.19 4.61 4.32
CA PRO A 128 -15.62 4.41 5.70
C PRO A 128 -14.63 3.54 6.48
N GLU A 129 -14.37 3.87 7.75
CA GLU A 129 -13.40 3.16 8.60
C GLU A 129 -13.67 1.66 8.65
N ALA A 130 -14.92 1.25 8.72
CA ALA A 130 -15.32 -0.16 8.70
C ALA A 130 -14.92 -0.86 7.39
N ALA A 131 -15.04 -0.19 6.24
CA ALA A 131 -14.64 -0.72 4.94
C ALA A 131 -13.11 -0.84 4.84
N ALA A 132 -12.37 0.18 5.33
CA ALA A 132 -10.92 0.16 5.40
C ALA A 132 -10.42 -1.00 6.29
N SER A 133 -11.03 -1.19 7.46
CA SER A 133 -10.73 -2.30 8.39
C SER A 133 -11.00 -3.66 7.76
N LEU A 134 -12.16 -3.85 7.14
CA LEU A 134 -12.50 -5.10 6.45
C LEU A 134 -11.52 -5.42 5.32
N ARG A 135 -11.10 -4.43 4.56
CA ARG A 135 -10.12 -4.59 3.48
C ARG A 135 -8.76 -5.05 4.03
N ILE A 136 -8.29 -4.45 5.15
CA ILE A 136 -7.03 -4.84 5.80
C ILE A 136 -7.13 -6.29 6.29
N LEU A 137 -8.19 -6.64 7.01
CA LEU A 137 -8.41 -7.99 7.54
C LEU A 137 -8.49 -9.02 6.42
N SER A 138 -9.21 -8.72 5.33
CA SER A 138 -9.30 -9.60 4.15
C SER A 138 -7.92 -9.84 3.53
N SER A 139 -7.12 -8.79 3.35
CA SER A 139 -5.75 -8.89 2.81
C SER A 139 -4.85 -9.74 3.72
N GLN A 140 -4.94 -9.56 5.05
CA GLN A 140 -4.18 -10.36 6.01
C GLN A 140 -4.60 -11.84 5.98
N ARG A 141 -5.90 -12.11 5.87
CA ARG A 141 -6.42 -13.48 5.71
C ARG A 141 -5.88 -14.15 4.43
N GLU A 142 -5.90 -13.45 3.31
CA GLU A 142 -5.36 -13.96 2.04
C GLU A 142 -3.86 -14.23 2.13
N PHE A 143 -3.10 -13.32 2.75
CA PHE A 143 -1.67 -13.51 2.99
C PHE A 143 -1.41 -14.76 3.85
N ALA A 144 -2.13 -14.93 4.97
CA ALA A 144 -2.00 -16.08 5.85
C ALA A 144 -2.38 -17.39 5.14
N ALA A 145 -3.47 -17.40 4.35
CA ALA A 145 -3.88 -18.56 3.57
C ALA A 145 -2.83 -18.96 2.53
N SER A 146 -2.26 -17.99 1.83
CA SER A 146 -1.17 -18.22 0.87
C SER A 146 0.11 -18.72 1.54
N ALA A 147 0.47 -18.14 2.70
CA ALA A 147 1.63 -18.58 3.49
C ALA A 147 1.46 -20.03 3.95
N ARG A 148 0.27 -20.40 4.45
CA ARG A 148 -0.07 -21.78 4.84
C ARG A 148 0.08 -22.74 3.66
N THR A 149 -0.44 -22.39 2.49
CA THR A 149 -0.33 -23.24 1.29
C THR A 149 1.14 -23.44 0.88
N ARG A 150 1.93 -22.38 0.89
CA ARG A 150 3.38 -22.48 0.61
C ARG A 150 4.09 -23.37 1.62
N ALA A 151 3.79 -23.25 2.91
CA ALA A 151 4.38 -24.09 3.96
C ALA A 151 4.04 -25.58 3.76
N LYS A 152 2.77 -25.89 3.47
CA LYS A 152 2.33 -27.27 3.15
C LYS A 152 3.07 -27.84 1.94
N ASN A 153 3.21 -27.08 0.86
CA ASN A 153 3.91 -27.53 -0.34
C ASN A 153 5.40 -27.77 -0.07
N ARG A 154 6.04 -26.92 0.74
CA ARG A 154 7.43 -27.12 1.14
C ARG A 154 7.60 -28.38 2.01
N LEU A 155 6.67 -28.61 2.95
CA LEU A 155 6.69 -29.82 3.76
C LEU A 155 6.53 -31.09 2.90
N ARG A 156 5.56 -31.08 1.96
CA ARG A 156 5.38 -32.20 1.03
C ARG A 156 6.61 -32.46 0.18
N ALA A 157 7.25 -31.40 -0.34
CA ALA A 157 8.49 -31.54 -1.13
C ALA A 157 9.61 -32.16 -0.28
N ALA A 158 9.79 -31.70 0.96
CA ALA A 158 10.81 -32.26 1.87
C ALA A 158 10.51 -33.71 2.25
N LEU A 159 9.25 -34.06 2.52
CA LEU A 159 8.85 -35.44 2.80
C LEU A 159 9.07 -36.35 1.57
N LEU A 160 8.73 -35.89 0.37
CA LEU A 160 8.92 -36.65 -0.85
C LEU A 160 10.40 -36.97 -1.11
N GLU A 161 11.28 -36.03 -0.80
CA GLU A 161 12.74 -36.20 -0.95
C GLU A 161 13.30 -37.15 0.12
N ALA A 162 12.82 -37.06 1.37
CA ALA A 162 13.34 -37.85 2.48
C ALA A 162 12.71 -39.26 2.59
N ASP A 163 11.39 -39.37 2.48
CA ASP A 163 10.60 -40.60 2.63
C ASP A 163 9.25 -40.48 1.85
N PRO A 164 9.22 -40.95 0.59
CA PRO A 164 7.99 -40.91 -0.24
C PRO A 164 6.83 -41.71 0.34
N ALA A 165 7.07 -42.71 1.21
CA ALA A 165 6.00 -43.46 1.85
C ALA A 165 5.34 -42.63 2.95
N LEU A 166 6.13 -41.89 3.72
CA LEU A 166 5.68 -40.99 4.75
C LEU A 166 4.90 -39.80 4.13
N GLU A 167 5.36 -39.26 2.99
CA GLU A 167 4.65 -38.21 2.27
C GLU A 167 3.22 -38.63 1.91
N ARG A 168 3.04 -39.85 1.41
CA ARG A 168 1.72 -40.40 1.06
C ARG A 168 0.82 -40.62 2.27
N ALA A 169 1.40 -40.94 3.44
CA ALA A 169 0.67 -41.22 4.68
C ALA A 169 0.24 -39.96 5.42
N VAL A 170 0.91 -38.80 5.20
CA VAL A 170 0.68 -37.58 5.95
C VAL A 170 -0.16 -36.58 5.16
N ASP A 171 -1.24 -36.08 5.78
CA ASP A 171 -1.97 -34.93 5.28
C ASP A 171 -1.54 -33.64 6.06
N PRO A 172 -0.77 -32.73 5.44
CA PRO A 172 -0.35 -31.48 6.08
C PRO A 172 -1.52 -30.52 6.42
N SER A 173 -2.74 -30.89 6.11
CA SER A 173 -3.93 -30.13 6.52
C SER A 173 -4.39 -30.51 7.92
N ARG A 174 -3.97 -31.64 8.43
CA ARG A 174 -4.29 -32.15 9.77
C ARG A 174 -3.20 -31.71 10.76
N GLY A 175 -3.53 -30.76 11.63
CA GLY A 175 -2.58 -30.18 12.58
C GLY A 175 -1.86 -31.22 13.44
N TRP A 176 -2.57 -32.25 13.91
CA TRP A 176 -2.01 -33.33 14.73
C TRP A 176 -0.94 -34.15 13.98
N GLN A 177 -1.12 -34.39 12.66
CA GLN A 177 -0.09 -35.10 11.86
C GLN A 177 1.17 -34.25 11.70
N VAL A 178 1.00 -32.93 11.52
CA VAL A 178 2.14 -32.01 11.48
C VAL A 178 2.84 -31.95 12.85
N ALA A 179 2.09 -31.96 13.94
CA ALA A 179 2.66 -32.01 15.29
C ALA A 179 3.45 -33.30 15.54
N LEU A 180 2.93 -34.45 15.13
CA LEU A 180 3.64 -35.73 15.20
C LEU A 180 4.97 -35.69 14.40
N LEU A 181 4.95 -35.14 13.20
CA LEU A 181 6.18 -35.00 12.41
C LEU A 181 7.17 -34.04 13.07
N ALA A 182 6.71 -32.97 13.68
CA ALA A 182 7.56 -32.01 14.38
C ALA A 182 8.21 -32.62 15.63
N GLU A 183 7.49 -33.50 16.34
CA GLU A 183 7.98 -34.16 17.55
C GLU A 183 8.94 -35.32 17.24
N PHE A 184 8.57 -36.18 16.29
CA PHE A 184 9.26 -37.45 16.06
C PHE A 184 10.11 -37.49 14.78
N GLY A 185 9.99 -36.53 13.90
CA GLY A 185 10.81 -36.30 12.73
C GLY A 185 10.69 -37.33 11.60
N SER A 186 10.27 -38.57 11.89
CA SER A 186 10.20 -39.67 10.93
C SER A 186 9.21 -40.76 11.35
N ALA A 187 8.85 -41.65 10.42
CA ALA A 187 8.06 -42.84 10.72
C ALA A 187 8.75 -43.75 11.75
N ALA A 188 10.07 -43.89 11.69
CA ALA A 188 10.84 -44.66 12.66
C ALA A 188 10.81 -44.02 14.05
N GLY A 189 10.89 -42.68 14.13
CA GLY A 189 10.75 -41.91 15.38
C GLY A 189 9.38 -42.11 16.02
N CYS A 190 8.31 -42.02 15.26
CA CYS A 190 6.95 -42.30 15.72
C CYS A 190 6.80 -43.73 16.26
N SER A 191 7.33 -44.71 15.53
CA SER A 191 7.29 -46.12 15.92
C SER A 191 8.07 -46.37 17.20
N ALA A 192 9.25 -45.80 17.38
CA ALA A 192 10.09 -45.90 18.56
C ALA A 192 9.47 -45.26 19.83
N ALA A 193 8.68 -44.19 19.65
CA ALA A 193 8.01 -43.50 20.75
C ALA A 193 6.83 -44.26 21.37
N GLY A 194 6.29 -45.23 20.67
CA GLY A 194 5.13 -46.04 21.05
C GLY A 194 3.80 -45.26 21.02
N TRP A 195 2.71 -45.97 20.86
CA TRP A 195 1.38 -45.42 20.66
C TRP A 195 0.85 -44.52 21.80
N ARG A 196 1.29 -44.76 23.06
CA ARG A 196 0.87 -43.99 24.23
C ARG A 196 1.29 -42.51 24.20
N ARG A 197 2.41 -42.19 23.57
CA ARG A 197 2.91 -40.81 23.44
C ARG A 197 2.26 -40.06 22.30
N SER A 198 1.77 -40.78 21.28
CA SER A 198 1.09 -40.21 20.13
C SER A 198 -0.32 -39.69 20.48
N TYR A 199 -1.00 -40.25 21.50
CA TYR A 199 -2.32 -39.82 21.95
C TYR A 199 -2.32 -38.56 22.81
N GLN A 200 -1.18 -38.16 23.39
CA GLN A 200 -1.08 -36.95 24.22
C GLN A 200 -1.02 -35.64 23.40
N LEU A 201 -0.94 -35.72 22.08
CA LEU A 201 -0.90 -34.58 21.18
C LEU A 201 -2.29 -34.22 20.59
N GLU A 202 -3.36 -34.91 21.01
CA GLU A 202 -4.74 -34.64 20.57
C GLU A 202 -5.52 -33.70 21.53
N GLU A 203 -4.96 -33.28 22.67
CA GLU A 203 -5.53 -32.27 23.58
C GLU A 203 -4.83 -30.92 23.39
#